data_90b9110c4708176085f85298a391fca0
#
_entry.id   90b9110c4708176085f85298a391fca0
#
_cell.length_a   1.000
_cell.length_b   1.000
_cell.length_c   1.000
_cell.angle_alpha   90.00
_cell.angle_beta   90.00
_cell.angle_gamma   90.00
#
_symmetry.space_group_name_H-M   'P 1'
#
loop_
_entity.id
_entity.type
_entity.pdbx_description
1 polymer ?
#
loop_
_entity_poly.entity_id
_entity_poly.type
_entity_poly.pdbx_seq_one_letter_code
_entity_poly.pdbx_strand_id
1 'polypeptide(L)'
;MVTGGAGFLGSHVVEKLKERGCQNIFIPRSKDYDLVEIEAVRRLYRDTKPDIVIHLAGRVGGIGANRANPGKFFYDNLMMGVQMMEVGRQLEIKKFVAIGTICAYPKFTQVPFKEEDLWNGYPEETNAPYGLAKKMLLVQAQAYRQQYGFNAIYLLPVNLYGPRDNFDPESSHVIPALIKKIVDAMGGKTAVRERLFQLNKLNKLNKPEKPYKPIIVWGTGKPTREFLYVEDAAEGILLAAERYNKSDPINLGAGFEISIKELVELIAKLTGFKGEIIWDSSRPDGQPRRMLDTSKAEREFGFRAKTPFEEGLKKTIEWYVSTQ
;
A
#
# COMPACT_ATOMS: atom_id res chain seq x y z
N MET A 1 18.57 -0.03 7.26
CA MET A 1 18.08 -1.22 6.54
C MET A 1 16.61 -1.04 6.16
N VAL A 2 16.22 -1.42 4.92
CA VAL A 2 14.84 -1.36 4.44
C VAL A 2 14.42 -2.75 3.98
N THR A 3 13.68 -3.48 4.82
CA THR A 3 13.13 -4.78 4.39
C THR A 3 11.96 -4.55 3.43
N GLY A 4 11.83 -5.41 2.41
CA GLY A 4 10.87 -5.14 1.34
C GLY A 4 11.25 -3.95 0.44
N GLY A 5 12.47 -3.41 0.57
CA GLY A 5 12.96 -2.23 -0.17
C GLY A 5 13.02 -2.37 -1.69
N ALA A 6 12.89 -3.59 -2.22
CA ALA A 6 12.81 -3.83 -3.65
C ALA A 6 11.36 -4.04 -4.16
N GLY A 7 10.37 -3.96 -3.27
CA GLY A 7 8.95 -4.04 -3.60
C GLY A 7 8.36 -2.70 -4.01
N PHE A 8 7.04 -2.67 -4.22
CA PHE A 8 6.30 -1.48 -4.64
C PHE A 8 6.60 -0.26 -3.75
N LEU A 9 6.11 -0.25 -2.51
CA LEU A 9 6.34 0.86 -1.57
C LEU A 9 7.84 1.03 -1.26
N GLY A 10 8.55 -0.08 -1.06
CA GLY A 10 9.93 -0.06 -0.63
C GLY A 10 10.88 0.62 -1.60
N SER A 11 10.67 0.46 -2.92
CA SER A 11 11.50 1.12 -3.93
C SER A 11 11.41 2.64 -3.87
N HIS A 12 10.21 3.19 -3.62
CA HIS A 12 10.00 4.63 -3.45
C HIS A 12 10.61 5.15 -2.13
N VAL A 13 10.51 4.37 -1.04
CA VAL A 13 11.19 4.72 0.23
C VAL A 13 12.70 4.76 0.05
N VAL A 14 13.27 3.79 -0.65
CA VAL A 14 14.72 3.73 -0.93
C VAL A 14 15.17 4.90 -1.81
N GLU A 15 14.39 5.25 -2.84
CA GLU A 15 14.70 6.42 -3.69
C GLU A 15 14.71 7.71 -2.87
N LYS A 16 13.68 7.95 -2.06
CA LYS A 16 13.60 9.13 -1.19
C LYS A 16 14.71 9.17 -0.13
N LEU A 17 15.15 8.02 0.38
CA LEU A 17 16.33 7.96 1.26
C LEU A 17 17.59 8.40 0.52
N LYS A 18 17.79 7.96 -0.73
CA LYS A 18 18.94 8.38 -1.56
C LYS A 18 18.88 9.88 -1.88
N GLU A 19 17.72 10.40 -2.23
CA GLU A 19 17.49 11.84 -2.47
C GLU A 19 17.82 12.68 -1.23
N ARG A 20 17.63 12.15 -0.01
CA ARG A 20 18.03 12.77 1.27
C ARG A 20 19.51 12.56 1.63
N GLY A 21 20.31 11.98 0.72
CA GLY A 21 21.75 11.78 0.92
C GLY A 21 22.13 10.57 1.76
N CYS A 22 21.19 9.64 2.06
CA CYS A 22 21.51 8.40 2.76
C CYS A 22 22.34 7.48 1.84
N GLN A 23 23.57 7.15 2.25
CA GLN A 23 24.48 6.30 1.47
C GLN A 23 24.43 4.84 1.89
N ASN A 24 24.28 4.54 3.17
CA ASN A 24 24.31 3.20 3.74
C ASN A 24 22.90 2.61 3.83
N ILE A 25 22.33 2.22 2.68
CA ILE A 25 21.00 1.61 2.60
C ILE A 25 21.15 0.14 2.24
N PHE A 26 20.82 -0.76 3.17
CA PHE A 26 20.79 -2.21 2.90
C PHE A 26 19.36 -2.67 2.63
N ILE A 27 19.19 -3.44 1.55
CA ILE A 27 17.90 -3.97 1.09
C ILE A 27 18.01 -5.51 1.03
N PRO A 28 17.58 -6.22 2.09
CA PRO A 28 17.62 -7.68 2.09
C PRO A 28 16.65 -8.27 1.05
N ARG A 29 17.11 -9.33 0.37
CA ARG A 29 16.29 -10.11 -0.57
C ARG A 29 15.85 -11.39 0.11
N SER A 30 14.59 -11.80 -0.13
CA SER A 30 14.03 -13.01 0.48
C SER A 30 14.78 -14.31 0.11
N LYS A 31 15.42 -14.34 -1.07
CA LYS A 31 16.28 -15.48 -1.49
C LYS A 31 17.54 -15.61 -0.63
N ASP A 32 18.04 -14.52 -0.05
CA ASP A 32 19.27 -14.50 0.76
C ASP A 32 18.94 -14.53 2.26
N TYR A 33 17.84 -13.88 2.67
CA TYR A 33 17.37 -13.79 4.05
C TYR A 33 15.86 -13.98 4.09
N ASP A 34 15.39 -15.20 4.39
CA ASP A 34 13.98 -15.44 4.66
C ASP A 34 13.63 -14.94 6.07
N LEU A 35 12.86 -13.88 6.15
CA LEU A 35 12.52 -13.24 7.43
C LEU A 35 11.53 -14.04 8.28
N VAL A 36 10.97 -15.13 7.76
CA VAL A 36 10.15 -16.08 8.53
C VAL A 36 11.05 -16.98 9.38
N GLU A 37 12.32 -17.13 9.00
CA GLU A 37 13.30 -17.98 9.67
C GLU A 37 14.18 -17.14 10.62
N ILE A 38 14.11 -17.41 11.92
CA ILE A 38 14.81 -16.63 12.96
C ILE A 38 16.33 -16.58 12.74
N GLU A 39 16.92 -17.67 12.28
CA GLU A 39 18.39 -17.73 12.05
C GLU A 39 18.79 -16.84 10.84
N ALA A 40 17.93 -16.73 9.82
CA ALA A 40 18.14 -15.79 8.72
C ALA A 40 18.03 -14.34 9.19
N VAL A 41 17.10 -14.04 10.09
CA VAL A 41 16.97 -12.70 10.71
C VAL A 41 18.22 -12.38 11.55
N ARG A 42 18.67 -13.27 12.41
CA ARG A 42 19.91 -13.10 13.21
C ARG A 42 21.13 -12.89 12.32
N ARG A 43 21.26 -13.66 11.25
CA ARG A 43 22.34 -13.48 10.27
C ARG A 43 22.24 -12.12 9.58
N LEU A 44 21.06 -11.71 9.13
CA LEU A 44 20.83 -10.41 8.51
C LEU A 44 21.31 -9.24 9.41
N TYR A 45 20.92 -9.23 10.66
CA TYR A 45 21.35 -8.19 11.59
C TYR A 45 22.84 -8.21 11.89
N ARG A 46 23.44 -9.39 12.02
CA ARG A 46 24.88 -9.56 12.24
C ARG A 46 25.70 -9.04 11.04
N ASP A 47 25.25 -9.35 9.83
CA ASP A 47 25.92 -8.98 8.59
C ASP A 47 25.81 -7.48 8.29
N THR A 48 24.72 -6.84 8.70
CA THR A 48 24.39 -5.44 8.31
C THR A 48 24.54 -4.42 9.41
N LYS A 49 24.40 -4.81 10.68
CA LYS A 49 24.46 -3.94 11.87
C LYS A 49 23.71 -2.61 11.67
N PRO A 50 22.41 -2.65 11.39
CA PRO A 50 21.66 -1.44 11.04
C PRO A 50 21.42 -0.57 12.26
N ASP A 51 21.54 0.75 12.12
CA ASP A 51 21.07 1.70 13.15
C ASP A 51 19.55 1.81 13.15
N ILE A 52 18.94 1.82 11.96
CA ILE A 52 17.50 2.01 11.77
C ILE A 52 16.97 0.91 10.85
N VAL A 53 15.82 0.35 11.21
CA VAL A 53 15.09 -0.60 10.40
C VAL A 53 13.73 -0.03 10.00
N ILE A 54 13.48 0.05 8.69
CA ILE A 54 12.17 0.32 8.12
C ILE A 54 11.64 -1.01 7.60
N HIS A 55 10.65 -1.58 8.30
CA HIS A 55 10.13 -2.91 8.01
C HIS A 55 8.89 -2.84 7.11
N LEU A 56 9.12 -2.92 5.78
CA LEU A 56 8.08 -2.92 4.74
C LEU A 56 7.80 -4.31 4.18
N ALA A 57 8.62 -5.31 4.52
CA ALA A 57 8.41 -6.67 4.05
C ALA A 57 7.05 -7.20 4.53
N GLY A 58 6.33 -7.83 3.63
CA GLY A 58 5.04 -8.44 3.91
C GLY A 58 4.57 -9.27 2.73
N ARG A 59 3.76 -10.29 3.02
CA ARG A 59 2.99 -10.99 2.01
C ARG A 59 1.63 -10.31 1.92
N VAL A 60 1.38 -9.67 0.81
CA VAL A 60 0.19 -8.84 0.58
C VAL A 60 -0.48 -9.25 -0.73
N GLY A 61 -1.77 -8.98 -0.84
CA GLY A 61 -2.53 -9.22 -2.07
C GLY A 61 -3.97 -8.75 -1.92
N GLY A 62 -4.71 -8.74 -3.03
CA GLY A 62 -6.13 -8.42 -3.05
C GLY A 62 -7.00 -9.43 -2.28
N ILE A 63 -8.31 -9.21 -2.27
CA ILE A 63 -9.29 -10.06 -1.56
C ILE A 63 -9.17 -11.54 -1.97
N GLY A 64 -8.94 -11.83 -3.25
CA GLY A 64 -8.77 -13.19 -3.77
C GLY A 64 -7.57 -13.90 -3.14
N ALA A 65 -6.42 -13.26 -3.11
CA ALA A 65 -5.18 -13.79 -2.53
C ALA A 65 -5.31 -14.02 -1.01
N ASN A 66 -5.96 -13.10 -0.28
CA ASN A 66 -6.23 -13.25 1.15
C ASN A 66 -7.15 -14.46 1.43
N ARG A 67 -8.20 -14.66 0.64
CA ARG A 67 -9.10 -15.82 0.76
C ARG A 67 -8.41 -17.14 0.46
N ALA A 68 -7.51 -17.15 -0.51
CA ALA A 68 -6.79 -18.37 -0.91
C ALA A 68 -5.69 -18.76 0.09
N ASN A 69 -5.12 -17.82 0.84
CA ASN A 69 -3.94 -18.03 1.66
C ASN A 69 -4.04 -17.45 3.08
N PRO A 70 -5.16 -17.58 3.82
CA PRO A 70 -5.34 -16.88 5.10
C PRO A 70 -4.29 -17.27 6.16
N GLY A 71 -4.03 -18.57 6.30
CA GLY A 71 -3.05 -19.08 7.27
C GLY A 71 -1.62 -18.66 6.96
N LYS A 72 -1.23 -18.73 5.67
CA LYS A 72 0.11 -18.31 5.24
C LYS A 72 0.31 -16.80 5.39
N PHE A 73 -0.68 -16.00 5.06
CA PHE A 73 -0.60 -14.54 5.21
C PHE A 73 -0.54 -14.13 6.69
N PHE A 74 -1.28 -14.83 7.55
CA PHE A 74 -1.19 -14.62 9.00
C PHE A 74 0.22 -14.95 9.51
N TYR A 75 0.67 -16.19 9.30
CA TYR A 75 1.93 -16.70 9.84
C TYR A 75 3.14 -15.91 9.34
N ASP A 76 3.29 -15.78 8.03
CA ASP A 76 4.46 -15.14 7.44
C ASP A 76 4.58 -13.66 7.88
N ASN A 77 3.48 -12.90 7.85
CA ASN A 77 3.51 -11.49 8.26
C ASN A 77 3.77 -11.31 9.75
N LEU A 78 3.21 -12.18 10.59
CA LEU A 78 3.44 -12.14 12.02
C LEU A 78 4.90 -12.45 12.34
N MET A 79 5.41 -13.58 11.83
CA MET A 79 6.76 -14.04 12.15
C MET A 79 7.85 -13.10 11.63
N MET A 80 7.73 -12.62 10.39
CA MET A 80 8.67 -11.63 9.86
C MET A 80 8.78 -10.40 10.76
N GLY A 81 7.64 -9.82 11.15
CA GLY A 81 7.65 -8.60 11.95
C GLY A 81 8.12 -8.81 13.38
N VAL A 82 7.60 -9.85 14.06
CA VAL A 82 7.94 -10.18 15.44
C VAL A 82 9.42 -10.49 15.60
N GLN A 83 9.99 -11.31 14.71
CA GLN A 83 11.39 -11.68 14.76
C GLN A 83 12.32 -10.50 14.44
N MET A 84 11.98 -9.71 13.41
CA MET A 84 12.75 -8.51 13.07
C MET A 84 12.79 -7.50 14.23
N MET A 85 11.68 -7.29 14.91
CA MET A 85 11.62 -6.38 16.05
C MET A 85 12.36 -6.93 17.26
N GLU A 86 12.24 -8.24 17.57
CA GLU A 86 12.93 -8.87 18.69
C GLU A 86 14.46 -8.82 18.54
N VAL A 87 14.97 -9.24 17.38
CA VAL A 87 16.43 -9.21 17.15
C VAL A 87 16.94 -7.76 17.13
N GLY A 88 16.16 -6.82 16.58
CA GLY A 88 16.51 -5.40 16.62
C GLY A 88 16.60 -4.85 18.05
N ARG A 89 15.66 -5.26 18.93
CA ARG A 89 15.69 -4.91 20.35
C ARG A 89 16.92 -5.49 21.04
N GLN A 90 17.21 -6.78 20.83
CA GLN A 90 18.38 -7.45 21.44
C GLN A 90 19.71 -6.78 21.07
N LEU A 91 19.78 -6.23 19.86
CA LEU A 91 20.96 -5.53 19.33
C LEU A 91 20.90 -4.01 19.50
N GLU A 92 19.93 -3.52 20.25
CA GLU A 92 19.79 -2.11 20.65
C GLU A 92 19.82 -1.13 19.47
N ILE A 93 19.17 -1.49 18.34
CA ILE A 93 19.07 -0.57 17.21
C ILE A 93 18.37 0.73 17.63
N LYS A 94 18.76 1.84 17.02
CA LYS A 94 18.27 3.18 17.39
C LYS A 94 16.77 3.37 17.14
N LYS A 95 16.23 2.73 16.08
CA LYS A 95 14.82 2.86 15.75
C LYS A 95 14.30 1.72 14.88
N PHE A 96 13.07 1.29 15.16
CA PHE A 96 12.31 0.35 14.33
C PHE A 96 11.01 1.00 13.83
N VAL A 97 10.80 1.02 12.51
CA VAL A 97 9.58 1.53 11.89
C VAL A 97 8.77 0.35 11.38
N ALA A 98 7.68 0.02 12.08
CA ALA A 98 6.76 -1.05 11.70
C ALA A 98 5.61 -0.50 10.84
N ILE A 99 5.31 -1.18 9.72
CA ILE A 99 4.19 -0.81 8.87
C ILE A 99 3.03 -1.76 9.11
N GLY A 100 1.93 -1.20 9.58
CA GLY A 100 0.61 -1.81 9.72
C GLY A 100 -0.21 -1.77 8.45
N THR A 101 -1.53 -1.70 8.60
CA THR A 101 -2.49 -1.65 7.49
C THR A 101 -3.85 -1.15 7.95
N ILE A 102 -4.59 -0.46 7.09
CA ILE A 102 -6.00 -0.12 7.35
C ILE A 102 -6.87 -1.38 7.59
N CYS A 103 -6.47 -2.54 7.08
CA CYS A 103 -7.16 -3.81 7.31
C CYS A 103 -7.14 -4.28 8.79
N ALA A 104 -6.37 -3.62 9.66
CA ALA A 104 -6.35 -3.87 11.10
C ALA A 104 -7.54 -3.27 11.85
N TYR A 105 -8.25 -2.33 11.24
CA TYR A 105 -9.44 -1.69 11.83
C TYR A 105 -10.64 -2.64 11.85
N PRO A 106 -11.53 -2.49 12.86
CA PRO A 106 -12.78 -3.23 12.89
C PRO A 106 -13.65 -2.98 11.64
N LYS A 107 -14.43 -4.00 11.27
CA LYS A 107 -15.31 -3.96 10.10
C LYS A 107 -16.31 -2.79 10.11
N PHE A 108 -16.80 -2.43 11.29
CA PHE A 108 -17.83 -1.41 11.49
C PHE A 108 -17.29 -0.16 12.19
N THR A 109 -16.06 0.25 11.87
CA THR A 109 -15.49 1.50 12.39
C THR A 109 -16.18 2.71 11.75
N GLN A 110 -16.47 3.73 12.55
CA GLN A 110 -17.02 5.00 12.07
C GLN A 110 -15.98 5.73 11.19
N VAL A 111 -16.42 6.24 10.07
CA VAL A 111 -15.55 7.01 9.14
C VAL A 111 -15.56 8.50 9.53
N PRO A 112 -14.39 9.18 9.57
CA PRO A 112 -13.04 8.66 9.34
C PRO A 112 -12.53 7.81 10.52
N PHE A 113 -11.75 6.74 10.21
CA PHE A 113 -11.19 5.85 11.22
C PHE A 113 -10.10 6.54 12.03
N LYS A 114 -10.26 6.57 13.34
CA LYS A 114 -9.28 7.11 14.27
C LYS A 114 -8.44 6.00 14.89
N GLU A 115 -7.22 6.30 15.27
CA GLU A 115 -6.29 5.30 15.81
C GLU A 115 -6.80 4.63 17.10
N GLU A 116 -7.57 5.35 17.91
CA GLU A 116 -8.23 4.81 19.11
C GLU A 116 -9.28 3.73 18.82
N ASP A 117 -9.83 3.71 17.60
CA ASP A 117 -10.85 2.74 17.19
C ASP A 117 -10.28 1.36 16.84
N LEU A 118 -8.96 1.22 16.76
CA LEU A 118 -8.31 -0.04 16.37
C LEU A 118 -8.78 -1.25 17.17
N TRP A 119 -9.17 -1.07 18.43
CA TRP A 119 -9.52 -2.16 19.36
C TRP A 119 -11.04 -2.34 19.56
N ASN A 120 -11.87 -1.55 18.87
CA ASN A 120 -13.34 -1.54 19.07
C ASN A 120 -14.09 -2.65 18.31
N GLY A 121 -13.41 -3.74 17.93
CA GLY A 121 -14.04 -4.88 17.28
C GLY A 121 -13.10 -5.71 16.40
N TYR A 122 -13.71 -6.65 15.67
CA TYR A 122 -13.00 -7.58 14.79
C TYR A 122 -12.89 -7.01 13.36
N PRO A 123 -11.76 -7.19 12.65
CA PRO A 123 -11.62 -6.76 11.28
C PRO A 123 -12.56 -7.50 10.31
N GLU A 124 -12.66 -7.02 9.07
CA GLU A 124 -13.41 -7.71 8.02
C GLU A 124 -12.80 -9.10 7.77
N GLU A 125 -13.63 -10.13 7.73
CA GLU A 125 -13.27 -11.54 7.89
C GLU A 125 -12.24 -12.03 6.86
N THR A 126 -12.30 -11.54 5.61
CA THR A 126 -11.37 -11.98 4.56
C THR A 126 -9.96 -11.38 4.74
N ASN A 127 -9.87 -10.22 5.35
CA ASN A 127 -8.61 -9.51 5.62
C ASN A 127 -8.12 -9.69 7.06
N ALA A 128 -8.97 -10.23 7.95
CA ALA A 128 -8.67 -10.34 9.38
C ALA A 128 -7.36 -11.08 9.69
N PRO A 129 -7.03 -12.22 9.08
CA PRO A 129 -5.77 -12.90 9.35
C PRO A 129 -4.55 -12.01 9.07
N TYR A 130 -4.51 -11.36 7.92
CA TYR A 130 -3.45 -10.42 7.56
C TYR A 130 -3.46 -9.18 8.47
N GLY A 131 -4.64 -8.56 8.66
CA GLY A 131 -4.81 -7.36 9.47
C GLY A 131 -4.38 -7.56 10.92
N LEU A 132 -4.76 -8.68 11.53
CA LEU A 132 -4.38 -9.03 12.90
C LEU A 132 -2.89 -9.34 13.03
N ALA A 133 -2.30 -10.08 12.09
CA ALA A 133 -0.86 -10.33 12.09
C ALA A 133 -0.08 -9.02 12.12
N LYS A 134 -0.48 -8.06 11.29
CA LYS A 134 0.14 -6.71 11.27
C LYS A 134 -0.16 -5.91 12.55
N LYS A 135 -1.37 -6.02 13.11
CA LYS A 135 -1.78 -5.33 14.35
C LYS A 135 -0.98 -5.79 15.57
N MET A 136 -0.56 -7.08 15.62
CA MET A 136 0.24 -7.59 16.73
C MET A 136 1.61 -6.91 16.83
N LEU A 137 2.15 -6.36 15.76
CA LEU A 137 3.39 -5.58 15.80
C LEU A 137 3.21 -4.27 16.58
N LEU A 138 2.00 -3.68 16.61
CA LEU A 138 1.70 -2.54 17.49
C LEU A 138 1.82 -2.95 18.96
N VAL A 139 1.21 -4.09 19.34
CA VAL A 139 1.29 -4.58 20.72
C VAL A 139 2.74 -4.82 21.13
N GLN A 140 3.52 -5.48 20.28
CA GLN A 140 4.94 -5.72 20.56
C GLN A 140 5.72 -4.41 20.67
N ALA A 141 5.52 -3.44 19.78
CA ALA A 141 6.19 -2.14 19.83
C ALA A 141 5.89 -1.39 21.14
N GLN A 142 4.62 -1.40 21.57
CA GLN A 142 4.20 -0.76 22.82
C GLN A 142 4.78 -1.46 24.04
N ALA A 143 4.68 -2.80 24.10
CA ALA A 143 5.23 -3.60 25.20
C ALA A 143 6.76 -3.44 25.32
N TYR A 144 7.46 -3.46 24.18
CA TYR A 144 8.93 -3.30 24.17
C TYR A 144 9.38 -1.88 24.55
N ARG A 145 8.60 -0.87 24.19
CA ARG A 145 8.85 0.49 24.66
C ARG A 145 8.68 0.58 26.18
N GLN A 146 7.61 0.01 26.70
CA GLN A 146 7.32 0.03 28.14
C GLN A 146 8.39 -0.72 28.95
N GLN A 147 8.79 -1.90 28.49
CA GLN A 147 9.70 -2.76 29.26
C GLN A 147 11.16 -2.45 29.05
N TYR A 148 11.56 -2.09 27.82
CA TYR A 148 12.96 -1.97 27.42
C TYR A 148 13.35 -0.57 26.93
N GLY A 149 12.42 0.37 26.86
CA GLY A 149 12.67 1.68 26.25
C GLY A 149 12.91 1.64 24.75
N PHE A 150 12.58 0.50 24.08
CA PHE A 150 12.89 0.30 22.68
C PHE A 150 12.08 1.23 21.77
N ASN A 151 12.78 1.98 20.93
CA ASN A 151 12.16 2.98 20.05
C ASN A 151 11.56 2.34 18.78
N ALA A 152 10.41 1.70 18.93
CA ALA A 152 9.58 1.25 17.82
C ALA A 152 8.40 2.19 17.61
N ILE A 153 8.10 2.52 16.35
CA ILE A 153 6.90 3.26 15.93
C ILE A 153 6.05 2.41 14.98
N TYR A 154 4.75 2.69 14.92
CA TYR A 154 3.81 1.91 14.13
C TYR A 154 2.93 2.82 13.26
N LEU A 155 2.97 2.60 11.95
CA LEU A 155 2.27 3.41 10.95
C LEU A 155 1.20 2.58 10.22
N LEU A 156 0.04 3.15 9.97
CA LEU A 156 -1.12 2.53 9.35
C LEU A 156 -1.41 3.19 7.99
N PRO A 157 -0.75 2.77 6.91
CA PRO A 157 -1.09 3.28 5.59
C PRO A 157 -2.47 2.78 5.14
N VAL A 158 -3.18 3.66 4.42
CA VAL A 158 -4.37 3.32 3.64
C VAL A 158 -3.96 2.53 2.37
N ASN A 159 -4.92 2.27 1.47
CA ASN A 159 -4.63 1.61 0.20
C ASN A 159 -3.66 2.47 -0.63
N LEU A 160 -2.52 1.92 -0.96
CA LEU A 160 -1.50 2.58 -1.75
C LEU A 160 -1.71 2.31 -3.25
N TYR A 161 -1.32 3.27 -4.08
CA TYR A 161 -1.31 3.13 -5.53
C TYR A 161 -0.18 3.97 -6.14
N GLY A 162 0.27 3.63 -7.33
CA GLY A 162 1.32 4.39 -8.01
C GLY A 162 2.13 3.56 -9.00
N PRO A 163 3.18 4.15 -9.60
CA PRO A 163 4.16 3.44 -10.41
C PRO A 163 4.77 2.25 -9.66
N ARG A 164 5.05 1.16 -10.38
CA ARG A 164 5.61 -0.10 -9.86
C ARG A 164 4.67 -0.92 -8.96
N ASP A 165 3.37 -0.58 -8.92
CA ASP A 165 2.39 -1.43 -8.26
C ASP A 165 2.26 -2.78 -8.96
N ASN A 166 1.62 -3.73 -8.30
CA ASN A 166 1.39 -5.07 -8.83
C ASN A 166 0.17 -5.10 -9.74
N PHE A 167 0.37 -5.36 -11.03
CA PHE A 167 -0.69 -5.47 -12.06
C PHE A 167 -1.08 -6.93 -12.40
N ASP A 168 -0.62 -7.92 -11.65
CA ASP A 168 -1.01 -9.31 -11.83
C ASP A 168 -2.49 -9.48 -11.50
N PRO A 169 -3.32 -10.03 -12.41
CA PRO A 169 -4.75 -10.19 -12.21
C PRO A 169 -5.15 -11.01 -10.98
N GLU A 170 -4.31 -11.97 -10.58
CA GLU A 170 -4.59 -12.88 -9.46
C GLU A 170 -4.32 -12.25 -8.09
N SER A 171 -3.46 -11.24 -8.04
CA SER A 171 -2.96 -10.70 -6.76
C SER A 171 -3.04 -9.18 -6.63
N SER A 172 -3.37 -8.46 -7.70
CA SER A 172 -3.40 -6.99 -7.70
C SER A 172 -4.54 -6.40 -6.85
N HIS A 173 -4.31 -5.16 -6.40
CA HIS A 173 -5.34 -4.32 -5.80
C HIS A 173 -6.25 -3.67 -6.87
N VAL A 174 -7.30 -2.96 -6.42
CA VAL A 174 -8.37 -2.47 -7.29
C VAL A 174 -7.89 -1.51 -8.38
N ILE A 175 -7.02 -0.54 -8.08
CA ILE A 175 -6.53 0.43 -9.08
C ILE A 175 -5.73 -0.25 -10.19
N PRO A 176 -4.67 -1.03 -9.92
CA PRO A 176 -3.92 -1.71 -10.97
C PRO A 176 -4.78 -2.73 -11.73
N ALA A 177 -5.72 -3.43 -11.06
CA ALA A 177 -6.65 -4.34 -11.74
C ALA A 177 -7.56 -3.62 -12.74
N LEU A 178 -8.11 -2.47 -12.37
CA LEU A 178 -8.98 -1.67 -13.25
C LEU A 178 -8.20 -1.07 -14.42
N ILE A 179 -7.02 -0.50 -14.17
CA ILE A 179 -6.15 0.02 -15.23
C ILE A 179 -5.83 -1.09 -16.23
N LYS A 180 -5.41 -2.27 -15.74
CA LYS A 180 -5.10 -3.40 -16.63
C LYS A 180 -6.30 -3.83 -17.46
N LYS A 181 -7.48 -4.00 -16.86
CA LYS A 181 -8.72 -4.38 -17.58
C LYS A 181 -9.06 -3.39 -18.70
N ILE A 182 -8.97 -2.10 -18.42
CA ILE A 182 -9.24 -1.05 -19.42
C ILE A 182 -8.20 -1.07 -20.52
N VAL A 183 -6.91 -1.16 -20.18
CA VAL A 183 -5.82 -1.22 -21.17
C VAL A 183 -5.94 -2.45 -22.08
N ASP A 184 -6.25 -3.61 -21.51
CA ASP A 184 -6.47 -4.85 -22.28
C ASP A 184 -7.68 -4.72 -23.21
N ALA A 185 -8.79 -4.12 -22.76
CA ALA A 185 -10.00 -3.88 -23.56
C ALA A 185 -9.74 -2.88 -24.72
N MET A 186 -8.77 -1.98 -24.57
CA MET A 186 -8.35 -1.02 -25.59
C MET A 186 -7.33 -1.57 -26.60
N GLY A 187 -6.93 -2.83 -26.48
CA GLY A 187 -5.94 -3.45 -27.37
C GLY A 187 -4.51 -3.49 -26.82
N GLY A 188 -4.34 -3.27 -25.53
CA GLY A 188 -3.07 -3.38 -24.82
C GLY A 188 -2.30 -2.05 -24.65
N LYS A 189 -1.15 -2.15 -23.99
CA LYS A 189 -0.32 -0.99 -23.58
C LYS A 189 0.06 -0.08 -24.74
N THR A 190 0.46 -0.62 -25.89
CA THR A 190 0.86 0.16 -27.06
C THR A 190 -0.27 1.03 -27.59
N ALA A 191 -1.47 0.46 -27.73
CA ALA A 191 -2.64 1.20 -28.22
C ALA A 191 -3.01 2.37 -27.30
N VAL A 192 -2.97 2.15 -25.97
CA VAL A 192 -3.26 3.20 -24.98
C VAL A 192 -2.15 4.26 -24.98
N ARG A 193 -0.89 3.87 -25.07
CA ARG A 193 0.24 4.81 -25.12
C ARG A 193 0.13 5.74 -26.33
N GLU A 194 -0.18 5.20 -27.52
CA GLU A 194 -0.38 6.00 -28.73
C GLU A 194 -1.56 6.97 -28.56
N ARG A 195 -2.65 6.50 -27.95
CA ARG A 195 -3.82 7.34 -27.67
C ARG A 195 -3.51 8.47 -26.70
N LEU A 196 -2.82 8.20 -25.59
CA LEU A 196 -2.40 9.24 -24.63
C LEU A 196 -1.52 10.29 -25.29
N PHE A 197 -0.61 9.87 -26.17
CA PHE A 197 0.22 10.79 -26.95
C PHE A 197 -0.61 11.70 -27.87
N GLN A 198 -1.66 11.17 -28.49
CA GLN A 198 -2.56 11.94 -29.35
C GLN A 198 -3.43 12.92 -28.54
N LEU A 199 -3.97 12.49 -27.38
CA LEU A 199 -4.74 13.35 -26.48
C LEU A 199 -3.91 14.54 -25.97
N ASN A 200 -2.64 14.32 -25.64
CA ASN A 200 -1.73 15.37 -25.17
C ASN A 200 -1.33 16.39 -26.27
N LYS A 201 -1.45 16.01 -27.57
CA LYS A 201 -1.12 16.89 -28.70
C LYS A 201 -2.29 17.75 -29.20
N LEU A 202 -3.45 17.74 -28.53
CA LEU A 202 -4.68 18.46 -28.96
C LEU A 202 -5.15 18.10 -30.40
N ASN A 203 -4.62 17.06 -30.99
CA ASN A 203 -5.03 16.63 -32.32
C ASN A 203 -6.32 15.82 -32.22
N LYS A 204 -7.40 16.32 -32.86
CA LYS A 204 -8.66 15.57 -33.03
C LYS A 204 -8.33 14.24 -33.69
N LEU A 205 -8.77 13.15 -33.04
CA LEU A 205 -8.69 11.81 -33.58
C LEU A 205 -9.56 11.72 -34.84
N ASN A 206 -8.94 11.75 -36.02
CA ASN A 206 -9.62 11.62 -37.31
C ASN A 206 -9.76 10.18 -37.79
N LYS A 207 -9.43 9.18 -36.95
CA LYS A 207 -9.65 7.77 -37.31
C LYS A 207 -10.90 7.24 -36.61
N PRO A 208 -11.77 6.47 -37.32
CA PRO A 208 -12.88 5.79 -36.69
C PRO A 208 -12.32 4.82 -35.64
N GLU A 209 -12.76 5.00 -34.38
CA GLU A 209 -12.36 4.14 -33.26
C GLU A 209 -12.99 2.77 -33.46
N LYS A 210 -12.19 1.70 -33.42
CA LYS A 210 -12.75 0.35 -33.28
C LYS A 210 -13.50 0.28 -31.95
N PRO A 211 -14.68 -0.38 -31.91
CA PRO A 211 -15.38 -0.55 -30.64
C PRO A 211 -14.50 -1.30 -29.66
N TYR A 212 -14.34 -0.73 -28.44
CA TYR A 212 -13.61 -1.39 -27.37
C TYR A 212 -14.40 -2.58 -26.82
N LYS A 213 -13.71 -3.59 -26.35
CA LYS A 213 -14.37 -4.69 -25.63
C LYS A 213 -14.98 -4.17 -24.33
N PRO A 214 -16.15 -4.68 -23.89
CA PRO A 214 -16.69 -4.33 -22.59
C PRO A 214 -15.76 -4.82 -21.47
N ILE A 215 -15.76 -4.10 -20.35
CA ILE A 215 -15.07 -4.53 -19.12
C ILE A 215 -16.08 -4.93 -18.06
N ILE A 216 -15.78 -6.00 -17.31
CA ILE A 216 -16.60 -6.44 -16.18
C ILE A 216 -15.95 -5.97 -14.89
N VAL A 217 -16.68 -5.20 -14.08
CA VAL A 217 -16.26 -4.72 -12.75
C VAL A 217 -17.11 -5.41 -11.69
N TRP A 218 -16.47 -5.98 -10.67
CA TRP A 218 -17.17 -6.69 -9.61
C TRP A 218 -17.86 -5.72 -8.64
N GLY A 219 -19.04 -6.12 -8.17
CA GLY A 219 -19.83 -5.38 -7.19
C GLY A 219 -20.74 -4.32 -7.83
N THR A 220 -21.27 -3.44 -6.99
CA THR A 220 -22.22 -2.40 -7.39
C THR A 220 -21.55 -1.06 -7.75
N GLY A 221 -20.25 -0.92 -7.45
CA GLY A 221 -19.54 0.34 -7.60
C GLY A 221 -19.80 1.38 -6.50
N LYS A 222 -20.73 1.12 -5.58
CA LYS A 222 -21.13 2.04 -4.50
C LYS A 222 -20.09 2.21 -3.37
N PRO A 223 -19.34 1.15 -2.97
CA PRO A 223 -18.37 1.30 -1.88
C PRO A 223 -17.34 2.37 -2.16
N THR A 224 -16.96 3.11 -1.10
CA THR A 224 -15.93 4.13 -1.18
C THR A 224 -14.62 3.66 -0.58
N ARG A 225 -13.53 4.13 -1.14
CA ARG A 225 -12.16 3.85 -0.68
C ARG A 225 -11.34 5.12 -0.66
N GLU A 226 -10.42 5.16 0.26
CA GLU A 226 -9.33 6.12 0.27
C GLU A 226 -8.09 5.49 -0.37
N PHE A 227 -7.35 6.30 -1.11
CA PHE A 227 -6.11 5.92 -1.76
C PHE A 227 -5.03 6.96 -1.51
N LEU A 228 -3.83 6.50 -1.15
CA LEU A 228 -2.67 7.35 -0.96
C LEU A 228 -1.62 7.05 -2.03
N TYR A 229 -1.14 8.09 -2.70
CA TYR A 229 -0.09 7.96 -3.70
C TYR A 229 1.20 7.48 -3.06
N VAL A 230 1.87 6.52 -3.71
CA VAL A 230 3.00 5.79 -3.10
C VAL A 230 4.17 6.67 -2.72
N GLU A 231 4.44 7.74 -3.47
CA GLU A 231 5.52 8.68 -3.13
C GLU A 231 5.18 9.53 -1.91
N ASP A 232 3.90 9.91 -1.73
CA ASP A 232 3.44 10.57 -0.51
C ASP A 232 3.51 9.62 0.69
N ALA A 233 3.14 8.34 0.50
CA ALA A 233 3.29 7.34 1.55
C ALA A 233 4.77 7.16 1.96
N ALA A 234 5.68 7.09 1.00
CA ALA A 234 7.12 7.00 1.26
C ALA A 234 7.61 8.23 2.03
N GLU A 235 7.16 9.43 1.65
CA GLU A 235 7.47 10.66 2.37
C GLU A 235 6.97 10.65 3.81
N GLY A 236 5.71 10.23 4.01
CA GLY A 236 5.11 10.12 5.35
C GLY A 236 5.86 9.14 6.26
N ILE A 237 6.30 8.00 5.71
CA ILE A 237 7.11 7.02 6.44
C ILE A 237 8.44 7.62 6.87
N LEU A 238 9.12 8.37 5.99
CA LEU A 238 10.40 8.97 6.30
C LEU A 238 10.29 10.14 7.30
N LEU A 239 9.25 10.97 7.18
CA LEU A 239 8.96 12.01 8.18
C LEU A 239 8.69 11.40 9.56
N ALA A 240 7.91 10.32 9.63
CA ALA A 240 7.68 9.62 10.88
C ALA A 240 8.97 8.96 11.42
N ALA A 241 9.79 8.36 10.55
CA ALA A 241 11.08 7.79 10.94
C ALA A 241 12.01 8.85 11.55
N GLU A 242 12.00 10.06 11.03
CA GLU A 242 12.82 11.19 11.50
C GLU A 242 12.27 11.82 12.78
N ARG A 243 10.95 12.06 12.86
CA ARG A 243 10.36 13.00 13.83
C ARG A 243 9.48 12.36 14.89
N TYR A 244 8.96 11.16 14.66
CA TYR A 244 8.01 10.51 15.56
C TYR A 244 8.66 9.46 16.43
N ASN A 245 8.55 9.58 17.76
CA ASN A 245 9.18 8.69 18.74
C ASN A 245 8.20 8.23 19.83
N LYS A 246 6.90 8.18 19.55
CA LYS A 246 5.87 7.70 20.48
C LYS A 246 5.42 6.29 20.13
N SER A 247 4.75 5.60 21.06
CA SER A 247 4.23 4.25 20.88
C SER A 247 2.84 4.19 20.27
N ASP A 248 2.15 5.35 20.18
CA ASP A 248 0.81 5.39 19.62
C ASP A 248 0.85 5.13 18.11
N PRO A 249 -0.12 4.39 17.57
CA PRO A 249 -0.22 4.20 16.13
C PRO A 249 -0.53 5.51 15.41
N ILE A 250 -0.11 5.61 14.16
CA ILE A 250 -0.37 6.79 13.30
C ILE A 250 -0.93 6.34 11.96
N ASN A 251 -2.05 6.93 11.58
CA ASN A 251 -2.65 6.78 10.27
C ASN A 251 -1.89 7.55 9.19
N LEU A 252 -1.63 6.91 8.05
CA LEU A 252 -1.10 7.55 6.85
C LEU A 252 -2.12 7.43 5.71
N GLY A 253 -2.79 8.52 5.41
CA GLY A 253 -3.83 8.61 4.39
C GLY A 253 -3.77 9.91 3.61
N ALA A 254 -4.70 10.07 2.68
CA ALA A 254 -4.83 11.26 1.85
C ALA A 254 -6.00 12.18 2.28
N GLY A 255 -6.84 11.70 3.20
CA GLY A 255 -7.96 12.47 3.75
C GLY A 255 -9.15 12.66 2.80
N PHE A 256 -9.31 11.79 1.81
CA PHE A 256 -10.48 11.79 0.91
C PHE A 256 -10.94 10.37 0.60
N GLU A 257 -12.17 10.22 0.18
CA GLU A 257 -12.69 8.94 -0.33
C GLU A 257 -13.37 9.12 -1.70
N ILE A 258 -13.31 8.08 -2.52
CA ILE A 258 -13.91 8.00 -3.84
C ILE A 258 -14.66 6.68 -3.98
N SER A 259 -15.83 6.67 -4.63
CA SER A 259 -16.54 5.43 -4.94
C SER A 259 -15.80 4.63 -6.02
N ILE A 260 -15.98 3.30 -6.00
CA ILE A 260 -15.41 2.44 -7.05
C ILE A 260 -15.97 2.83 -8.42
N LYS A 261 -17.22 3.30 -8.49
CA LYS A 261 -17.82 3.79 -9.74
C LYS A 261 -17.07 5.01 -10.27
N GLU A 262 -16.90 6.05 -9.46
CA GLU A 262 -16.15 7.26 -9.84
C GLU A 262 -14.71 6.94 -10.20
N LEU A 263 -14.07 6.00 -9.50
CA LEU A 263 -12.71 5.54 -9.82
C LEU A 263 -12.64 4.93 -11.22
N VAL A 264 -13.58 4.04 -11.58
CA VAL A 264 -13.64 3.42 -12.92
C VAL A 264 -13.87 4.48 -13.99
N GLU A 265 -14.81 5.40 -13.76
CA GLU A 265 -15.11 6.51 -14.66
C GLU A 265 -13.89 7.43 -14.86
N LEU A 266 -13.14 7.71 -13.79
CA LEU A 266 -11.92 8.52 -13.86
C LEU A 266 -10.81 7.81 -14.65
N ILE A 267 -10.59 6.50 -14.44
CA ILE A 267 -9.62 5.73 -15.22
C ILE A 267 -10.05 5.71 -16.71
N ALA A 268 -11.33 5.49 -16.99
CA ALA A 268 -11.86 5.52 -18.36
C ALA A 268 -11.63 6.90 -19.02
N LYS A 269 -11.91 7.99 -18.30
CA LYS A 269 -11.63 9.36 -18.76
C LYS A 269 -10.14 9.56 -19.07
N LEU A 270 -9.25 9.18 -18.15
CA LEU A 270 -7.81 9.39 -18.29
C LEU A 270 -7.19 8.55 -19.42
N THR A 271 -7.69 7.35 -19.66
CA THR A 271 -7.23 6.49 -20.77
C THR A 271 -7.92 6.80 -22.10
N GLY A 272 -9.05 7.52 -22.07
CA GLY A 272 -9.91 7.74 -23.22
C GLY A 272 -10.73 6.50 -23.60
N PHE A 273 -10.97 5.59 -22.67
CA PHE A 273 -11.82 4.42 -22.87
C PHE A 273 -13.29 4.84 -23.06
N LYS A 274 -13.92 4.32 -24.08
CA LYS A 274 -15.35 4.58 -24.43
C LYS A 274 -16.16 3.28 -24.55
N GLY A 275 -15.59 2.16 -24.09
CA GLY A 275 -16.29 0.88 -24.08
C GLY A 275 -17.32 0.80 -22.95
N GLU A 276 -18.16 -0.23 -23.02
CA GLU A 276 -19.16 -0.52 -22.01
C GLU A 276 -18.53 -0.99 -20.71
N ILE A 277 -19.07 -0.53 -19.57
CA ILE A 277 -18.71 -0.95 -18.22
C ILE A 277 -19.87 -1.74 -17.63
N ILE A 278 -19.67 -3.03 -17.43
CA ILE A 278 -20.68 -3.98 -16.91
C ILE A 278 -20.37 -4.23 -15.44
N TRP A 279 -21.36 -4.00 -14.57
CA TRP A 279 -21.27 -4.24 -13.14
C TRP A 279 -21.77 -5.63 -12.79
N ASP A 280 -20.89 -6.48 -12.24
CA ASP A 280 -21.25 -7.82 -11.75
C ASP A 280 -21.63 -7.75 -10.26
N SER A 281 -22.90 -7.44 -9.99
CA SER A 281 -23.44 -7.35 -8.63
C SER A 281 -23.58 -8.71 -7.91
N SER A 282 -23.32 -9.84 -8.59
CA SER A 282 -23.24 -11.15 -7.94
C SER A 282 -22.00 -11.31 -7.08
N ARG A 283 -20.99 -10.44 -7.29
CA ARG A 283 -19.76 -10.38 -6.49
C ARG A 283 -19.91 -9.41 -5.34
N PRO A 284 -19.30 -9.72 -4.18
CA PRO A 284 -19.44 -8.88 -2.99
C PRO A 284 -18.74 -7.53 -3.15
N ASP A 285 -19.35 -6.48 -2.62
CA ASP A 285 -18.80 -5.12 -2.56
C ASP A 285 -17.65 -4.97 -1.52
N GLY A 286 -17.56 -5.88 -0.57
CA GLY A 286 -16.69 -5.73 0.60
C GLY A 286 -17.21 -4.69 1.60
N GLN A 287 -16.31 -4.06 2.36
CA GLN A 287 -16.68 -3.07 3.37
C GLN A 287 -17.22 -1.79 2.69
N PRO A 288 -18.35 -1.20 3.16
CA PRO A 288 -18.99 -0.08 2.48
C PRO A 288 -18.12 1.17 2.34
N ARG A 289 -17.47 1.59 3.43
CA ARG A 289 -16.62 2.80 3.46
C ARG A 289 -15.30 2.53 4.17
N ARG A 290 -14.21 3.16 3.68
CA ARG A 290 -12.90 3.17 4.32
C ARG A 290 -12.20 4.49 4.07
N MET A 291 -11.99 5.27 5.14
CA MET A 291 -11.21 6.50 5.13
C MET A 291 -10.57 6.68 6.51
N LEU A 292 -9.32 7.12 6.55
CA LEU A 292 -8.56 7.37 7.78
C LEU A 292 -8.70 8.83 8.23
N ASP A 293 -8.70 9.04 9.54
CA ASP A 293 -8.37 10.35 10.10
C ASP A 293 -6.86 10.55 10.05
N THR A 294 -6.40 11.57 9.34
CA THR A 294 -4.98 11.86 9.11
C THR A 294 -4.45 13.01 9.96
N SER A 295 -5.31 13.60 10.80
CA SER A 295 -4.98 14.79 11.60
C SER A 295 -3.82 14.58 12.56
N LYS A 296 -3.65 13.36 13.08
CA LYS A 296 -2.56 13.00 13.98
C LYS A 296 -1.20 13.01 13.28
N ALA A 297 -1.09 12.48 12.08
CA ALA A 297 0.13 12.52 11.29
C ALA A 297 0.58 13.95 10.97
N GLU A 298 -0.37 14.82 10.64
CA GLU A 298 -0.09 16.23 10.39
C GLU A 298 0.41 16.93 11.66
N ARG A 299 -0.27 16.73 12.79
CA ARG A 299 0.09 17.36 14.07
C ARG A 299 1.43 16.86 14.63
N GLU A 300 1.72 15.56 14.52
CA GLU A 300 2.86 14.94 15.17
C GLU A 300 4.17 15.11 14.39
N PHE A 301 4.14 15.11 13.07
CA PHE A 301 5.34 15.20 12.24
C PHE A 301 5.16 15.95 10.91
N GLY A 302 4.04 16.65 10.74
CA GLY A 302 3.80 17.54 9.59
C GLY A 302 3.48 16.79 8.28
N PHE A 303 3.02 15.54 8.36
CA PHE A 303 2.65 14.81 7.16
C PHE A 303 1.27 15.21 6.66
N ARG A 304 1.21 15.56 5.38
CA ARG A 304 -0.01 15.73 4.58
C ARG A 304 0.27 15.21 3.17
N ALA A 305 -0.62 14.41 2.62
CA ALA A 305 -0.53 14.00 1.22
C ALA A 305 -0.60 15.24 0.30
N LYS A 306 0.27 15.29 -0.71
CA LYS A 306 0.42 16.46 -1.59
C LYS A 306 -0.01 16.18 -3.02
N THR A 307 0.02 14.91 -3.45
CA THR A 307 -0.29 14.53 -4.83
C THR A 307 -1.80 14.49 -5.04
N PRO A 308 -2.38 15.34 -5.91
CA PRO A 308 -3.78 15.24 -6.30
C PRO A 308 -4.09 13.86 -6.88
N PHE A 309 -5.25 13.28 -6.52
CA PHE A 309 -5.56 11.89 -6.90
C PHE A 309 -5.55 11.65 -8.41
N GLU A 310 -6.16 12.56 -9.19
CA GLU A 310 -6.18 12.46 -10.65
C GLU A 310 -4.75 12.50 -11.25
N GLU A 311 -3.86 13.32 -10.69
CA GLU A 311 -2.46 13.41 -11.11
C GLU A 311 -1.69 12.11 -10.81
N GLY A 312 -1.81 11.59 -9.58
CA GLY A 312 -1.18 10.32 -9.19
C GLY A 312 -1.68 9.15 -10.03
N LEU A 313 -3.00 9.13 -10.33
CA LEU A 313 -3.61 8.11 -11.18
C LEU A 313 -3.10 8.19 -12.63
N LYS A 314 -2.97 9.40 -13.18
CA LYS A 314 -2.38 9.64 -14.50
C LYS A 314 -0.94 9.13 -14.57
N LYS A 315 -0.09 9.47 -13.60
CA LYS A 315 1.29 8.97 -13.50
C LYS A 315 1.34 7.44 -13.43
N THR A 316 0.41 6.83 -12.71
CA THR A 316 0.31 5.36 -12.60
C THR A 316 -0.03 4.71 -13.95
N ILE A 317 -1.01 5.26 -14.67
CA ILE A 317 -1.41 4.79 -16.00
C ILE A 317 -0.25 4.96 -16.99
N GLU A 318 0.36 6.13 -17.05
CA GLU A 318 1.51 6.43 -17.95
C GLU A 318 2.67 5.49 -17.69
N TRP A 319 3.01 5.24 -16.42
CA TRP A 319 4.04 4.27 -16.06
C TRP A 319 3.67 2.86 -16.54
N TYR A 320 2.45 2.39 -16.29
CA TYR A 320 2.02 1.04 -16.68
C TYR A 320 2.08 0.81 -18.17
N VAL A 321 1.65 1.77 -19.00
CA VAL A 321 1.68 1.62 -20.45
C VAL A 321 3.07 1.86 -21.07
N SER A 322 4.00 2.48 -20.34
CA SER A 322 5.38 2.69 -20.78
C SER A 322 6.31 1.50 -20.47
N THR A 323 5.97 0.67 -19.48
CA THR A 323 6.74 -0.54 -19.14
C THR A 323 6.44 -1.67 -20.13
N GLN A 324 7.47 -2.45 -20.48
CA GLN A 324 7.37 -3.62 -21.37
C GLN A 324 6.65 -4.78 -20.71
#